data_7dd6a97351129423676702950a0120c0
#
_entry.id   7dd6a97351129423676702950a0120c0
#
_cell.length_a   1.000
_cell.length_b   1.000
_cell.length_c   1.000
_cell.angle_alpha   90.00
_cell.angle_beta   90.00
_cell.angle_gamma   90.00
#
_symmetry.space_group_name_H-M   'P 1'
#
loop_
_entity.id
_entity.type
_entity.pdbx_description
1 polymer ?
#
loop_
_entity_poly.entity_id
_entity_poly.type
_entity_poly.pdbx_seq_one_letter_code
_entity_poly.pdbx_strand_id
1 'polypeptide(L)'
;MKLNMTKWIAALGLAMLVCGTALGRDLPEIRTAASDSRITYVGRTLKEGDNVSFDWTGVYVKVSFEGSYLSMIASDTKANYYDIWIDREADATADKTIRVSGNDSLYVLVEPSDLKSLNSKGKAFSHSVIMKKRTEGEQGRTTISQFITKAGEIIQSEGLKERQFEVVGDSYACGYGA
;
A
#
# COMPACT_ATOMS: atom_id res chain seq x y z
N MET A 1 12.13 -56.35 -41.34
CA MET A 1 11.70 -55.79 -40.06
C MET A 1 11.28 -54.34 -40.33
N LYS A 2 9.95 -54.13 -40.52
CA LYS A 2 9.42 -52.79 -40.85
C LYS A 2 9.01 -52.10 -39.55
N LEU A 3 9.75 -51.06 -39.17
CA LEU A 3 9.46 -50.26 -38.01
C LEU A 3 8.22 -49.40 -38.30
N ASN A 4 7.20 -49.55 -37.47
CA ASN A 4 5.93 -48.78 -37.56
C ASN A 4 6.17 -47.35 -37.13
N MET A 5 6.37 -46.47 -38.09
CA MET A 5 6.60 -45.02 -37.90
C MET A 5 5.31 -44.26 -37.56
N THR A 6 4.16 -44.90 -37.56
CA THR A 6 2.84 -44.27 -37.32
C THR A 6 2.45 -44.07 -35.88
N LYS A 7 3.16 -44.67 -34.92
CA LYS A 7 2.87 -44.53 -33.47
C LYS A 7 3.55 -43.37 -32.79
N TRP A 8 4.51 -42.72 -33.43
CA TRP A 8 5.24 -41.58 -32.84
C TRP A 8 4.61 -40.21 -33.14
N ILE A 9 3.75 -40.13 -34.17
CA ILE A 9 3.08 -38.86 -34.53
C ILE A 9 1.90 -38.55 -33.61
N ALA A 10 1.29 -39.57 -32.99
CA ALA A 10 0.19 -39.37 -32.04
C ALA A 10 0.65 -38.91 -30.64
N ALA A 11 1.91 -39.14 -30.27
CA ALA A 11 2.45 -38.73 -28.97
C ALA A 11 2.98 -37.28 -28.93
N LEU A 12 3.36 -36.71 -30.10
CA LEU A 12 3.77 -35.30 -30.18
C LEU A 12 2.61 -34.31 -30.30
N GLY A 13 1.43 -34.79 -30.69
CA GLY A 13 0.24 -33.92 -30.82
C GLY A 13 -0.46 -33.60 -29.50
N LEU A 14 -0.21 -34.36 -28.42
CA LEU A 14 -0.88 -34.16 -27.13
C LEU A 14 -0.08 -33.32 -26.14
N ALA A 15 1.20 -33.05 -26.46
CA ALA A 15 2.06 -32.21 -25.60
C ALA A 15 1.98 -30.71 -25.88
N MET A 16 1.31 -30.28 -26.97
CA MET A 16 1.22 -28.86 -27.35
C MET A 16 -0.13 -28.20 -27.00
N LEU A 17 -1.01 -28.86 -26.27
CA LEU A 17 -2.32 -28.30 -25.94
C LEU A 17 -2.47 -27.89 -24.45
N VAL A 18 -1.38 -27.79 -23.71
CA VAL A 18 -1.40 -27.30 -22.31
C VAL A 18 -0.59 -25.99 -22.14
N CYS A 19 -0.13 -25.39 -23.22
CA CYS A 19 0.57 -24.10 -23.18
C CYS A 19 -0.34 -22.99 -23.71
N GLY A 20 -1.44 -22.73 -23.01
CA GLY A 20 -2.30 -21.67 -23.48
C GLY A 20 -3.51 -21.47 -22.59
N THR A 21 -3.34 -20.92 -21.45
CA THR A 21 -4.16 -19.89 -20.80
C THR A 21 -3.55 -19.64 -19.41
N ALA A 22 -2.46 -18.92 -19.34
CA ALA A 22 -2.26 -18.04 -18.22
C ALA A 22 -3.27 -16.91 -18.37
N LEU A 23 -4.56 -17.25 -18.26
CA LEU A 23 -5.60 -16.31 -17.92
C LEU A 23 -5.10 -15.65 -16.64
N GLY A 24 -4.89 -14.34 -16.68
CA GLY A 24 -4.52 -13.55 -15.51
C GLY A 24 -5.49 -13.89 -14.38
N ARG A 25 -5.08 -14.81 -13.52
CA ARG A 25 -5.80 -15.03 -12.26
C ARG A 25 -5.65 -13.75 -11.52
N ASP A 26 -6.72 -13.01 -11.34
CA ASP A 26 -6.75 -11.91 -10.40
C ASP A 26 -6.26 -12.48 -9.07
N LEU A 27 -5.15 -11.91 -8.59
CA LEU A 27 -4.58 -12.32 -7.31
C LEU A 27 -5.62 -12.04 -6.22
N PRO A 28 -5.79 -12.94 -5.24
CA PRO A 28 -6.77 -12.74 -4.18
C PRO A 28 -6.49 -11.44 -3.43
N GLU A 29 -7.53 -10.63 -3.28
CA GLU A 29 -7.48 -9.40 -2.48
C GLU A 29 -7.74 -9.74 -1.01
N ILE A 30 -6.88 -9.23 -0.14
CA ILE A 30 -7.05 -9.28 1.31
C ILE A 30 -7.32 -7.86 1.80
N ARG A 31 -8.44 -7.69 2.49
CA ARG A 31 -8.89 -6.40 3.05
C ARG A 31 -8.66 -6.38 4.54
N THR A 32 -8.00 -5.36 5.02
CA THR A 32 -7.64 -5.16 6.42
C THR A 32 -8.20 -3.82 6.88
N ALA A 33 -8.92 -3.80 8.00
CA ALA A 33 -9.46 -2.57 8.59
C ALA A 33 -8.35 -1.55 8.86
N ALA A 34 -8.63 -0.27 8.66
CA ALA A 34 -7.65 0.78 8.96
C ALA A 34 -7.25 0.81 10.43
N SER A 35 -8.15 0.39 11.33
CA SER A 35 -7.91 0.34 12.78
C SER A 35 -7.10 -0.88 13.24
N ASP A 36 -6.70 -1.79 12.34
CA ASP A 36 -5.94 -3.00 12.66
C ASP A 36 -4.65 -2.65 13.44
N SER A 37 -4.38 -3.42 14.49
CA SER A 37 -3.24 -3.17 15.39
C SER A 37 -1.86 -3.33 14.75
N ARG A 38 -1.77 -3.99 13.61
CA ARG A 38 -0.53 -4.14 12.83
C ARG A 38 -0.14 -2.86 12.09
N ILE A 39 -1.07 -1.90 11.96
CA ILE A 39 -0.84 -0.61 11.30
C ILE A 39 -0.48 0.42 12.36
N THR A 40 0.60 1.16 12.12
CA THR A 40 1.09 2.19 13.05
C THR A 40 0.71 3.57 12.54
N TYR A 41 0.00 4.33 13.38
CA TYR A 41 -0.32 5.73 13.15
C TYR A 41 0.51 6.61 14.09
N VAL A 42 1.03 7.71 13.59
CA VAL A 42 1.80 8.69 14.36
C VAL A 42 1.17 10.05 14.21
N GLY A 43 0.88 10.68 15.34
CA GLY A 43 0.16 11.95 15.43
C GLY A 43 -1.26 11.78 15.95
N ARG A 44 -2.06 12.82 15.84
CA ARG A 44 -3.43 12.84 16.37
C ARG A 44 -4.39 12.15 15.39
N THR A 45 -4.94 11.04 15.80
CA THR A 45 -5.91 10.26 15.03
C THR A 45 -7.13 9.93 15.87
N LEU A 46 -8.28 9.79 15.21
CA LEU A 46 -9.53 9.32 15.80
C LEU A 46 -9.86 7.95 15.22
N LYS A 47 -9.97 6.93 16.07
CA LYS A 47 -10.40 5.59 15.70
C LYS A 47 -11.87 5.40 16.02
N GLU A 48 -12.68 5.07 15.01
CA GLU A 48 -14.10 4.79 15.14
C GLU A 48 -14.46 3.51 14.38
N GLY A 49 -14.66 2.42 15.12
CA GLY A 49 -14.83 1.09 14.54
C GLY A 49 -13.61 0.68 13.71
N ASP A 50 -13.83 0.36 12.45
CA ASP A 50 -12.78 -0.04 11.51
C ASP A 50 -12.04 1.14 10.89
N ASN A 51 -12.54 2.36 11.07
CA ASN A 51 -12.05 3.57 10.45
C ASN A 51 -11.01 4.30 11.30
N VAL A 52 -10.10 5.00 10.64
CA VAL A 52 -9.17 5.94 11.26
C VAL A 52 -9.20 7.26 10.53
N SER A 53 -9.50 8.34 11.27
CA SER A 53 -9.60 9.70 10.75
C SER A 53 -8.50 10.60 11.30
N PHE A 54 -8.04 11.55 10.49
CA PHE A 54 -7.10 12.59 10.90
C PHE A 54 -7.15 13.79 9.96
N ASP A 55 -6.74 14.96 10.48
CA ASP A 55 -6.71 16.23 9.74
C ASP A 55 -5.40 17.01 9.90
N TRP A 56 -4.59 16.73 10.92
CA TRP A 56 -3.35 17.46 11.19
C TRP A 56 -2.25 17.18 10.19
N THR A 57 -1.53 18.23 9.80
CA THR A 57 -0.30 18.14 9.01
C THR A 57 0.74 17.29 9.72
N GLY A 58 1.46 16.49 8.95
CA GLY A 58 2.54 15.66 9.49
C GLY A 58 2.08 14.37 10.15
N VAL A 59 0.77 14.14 10.32
CA VAL A 59 0.28 12.80 10.67
C VAL A 59 0.74 11.83 9.60
N TYR A 60 1.30 10.69 10.01
CA TYR A 60 1.71 9.66 9.08
C TYR A 60 1.29 8.26 9.51
N VAL A 61 1.19 7.41 8.53
CA VAL A 61 0.78 6.01 8.66
C VAL A 61 1.92 5.13 8.17
N LYS A 62 2.31 4.15 8.97
CA LYS A 62 3.24 3.09 8.58
C LYS A 62 2.46 1.81 8.35
N VAL A 63 2.62 1.23 7.16
CA VAL A 63 2.02 -0.05 6.78
C VAL A 63 3.12 -0.97 6.29
N SER A 64 3.25 -2.14 6.88
CA SER A 64 4.10 -3.21 6.37
C SER A 64 3.23 -4.32 5.81
N PHE A 65 3.62 -4.88 4.68
CA PHE A 65 2.82 -5.87 3.98
C PHE A 65 3.69 -6.85 3.18
N GLU A 66 3.12 -8.00 2.89
CA GLU A 66 3.69 -8.97 1.95
C GLU A 66 3.03 -8.81 0.58
N GLY A 67 3.78 -9.15 -0.49
CA GLY A 67 3.31 -9.03 -1.86
C GLY A 67 3.80 -7.75 -2.54
N SER A 68 3.23 -7.43 -3.70
CA SER A 68 3.72 -6.33 -4.56
C SER A 68 2.69 -5.22 -4.79
N TYR A 69 1.58 -5.24 -4.05
CA TYR A 69 0.49 -4.29 -4.22
C TYR A 69 -0.11 -3.88 -2.89
N LEU A 70 -0.25 -2.59 -2.68
CA LEU A 70 -0.95 -2.02 -1.55
C LEU A 70 -1.82 -0.87 -2.04
N SER A 71 -3.08 -0.88 -1.66
CA SER A 71 -4.00 0.25 -1.83
C SER A 71 -4.79 0.51 -0.55
N MET A 72 -5.48 1.64 -0.50
CA MET A 72 -6.40 1.98 0.59
C MET A 72 -7.74 2.45 0.03
N ILE A 73 -8.80 2.27 0.80
CA ILE A 73 -10.08 2.96 0.62
C ILE A 73 -10.12 4.11 1.60
N ALA A 74 -10.33 5.31 1.09
CA ALA A 74 -10.40 6.50 1.91
C ALA A 74 -11.42 7.51 1.38
N SER A 75 -11.92 8.31 2.32
CA SER A 75 -12.77 9.47 2.07
C SER A 75 -12.05 10.73 2.55
N ASP A 76 -12.32 11.86 1.92
CA ASP A 76 -11.83 13.15 2.37
C ASP A 76 -12.92 14.21 2.27
N THR A 77 -13.02 15.07 3.28
CA THR A 77 -14.05 16.13 3.32
C THR A 77 -13.80 17.25 2.32
N LYS A 78 -12.55 17.35 1.80
CA LYS A 78 -12.16 18.29 0.74
C LYS A 78 -11.15 17.63 -0.20
N ALA A 79 -9.84 17.95 -0.03
CA ALA A 79 -8.75 17.32 -0.77
C ALA A 79 -7.44 17.51 -0.02
N ASN A 80 -6.74 16.42 0.22
CA ASN A 80 -5.47 16.41 0.89
C ASN A 80 -4.39 15.74 0.04
N TYR A 81 -3.13 16.14 0.25
CA TYR A 81 -1.97 15.55 -0.41
C TYR A 81 -1.13 14.76 0.59
N TYR A 82 -0.62 13.64 0.13
CA TYR A 82 0.18 12.71 0.92
C TYR A 82 1.45 12.36 0.20
N ASP A 83 2.57 12.54 0.88
CA ASP A 83 3.87 12.04 0.42
C ASP A 83 4.07 10.59 0.87
N ILE A 84 4.62 9.78 -0.03
CA ILE A 84 4.77 8.33 0.15
C ILE A 84 6.23 7.95 -0.02
N TRP A 85 6.75 7.16 0.93
CA TRP A 85 8.06 6.52 0.91
C TRP A 85 7.88 5.00 0.97
N ILE A 86 8.61 4.28 0.14
CA ILE A 86 8.53 2.82 0.00
C ILE A 86 9.88 2.21 0.37
N ASP A 87 9.88 1.25 1.31
CA ASP A 87 11.06 0.51 1.78
C ASP A 87 12.21 1.41 2.30
N ARG A 88 11.86 2.56 2.82
CA ARG A 88 12.83 3.51 3.42
C ARG A 88 12.16 4.45 4.41
N GLU A 89 12.98 5.12 5.20
CA GLU A 89 12.54 6.20 6.08
C GLU A 89 12.10 7.43 5.27
N ALA A 90 11.19 8.20 5.86
CA ALA A 90 10.75 9.46 5.29
C ALA A 90 11.87 10.52 5.37
N ASP A 91 12.23 11.08 4.23
CA ASP A 91 13.20 12.16 4.07
C ASP A 91 12.61 13.35 3.29
N ALA A 92 13.45 14.26 2.82
CA ALA A 92 13.01 15.42 2.07
C ALA A 92 12.37 15.10 0.70
N THR A 93 12.63 13.91 0.15
CA THR A 93 12.17 13.53 -1.19
C THR A 93 11.30 12.28 -1.14
N ALA A 94 10.00 12.44 -1.33
CA ALA A 94 9.07 11.32 -1.43
C ALA A 94 9.27 10.53 -2.74
N ASP A 95 8.95 9.23 -2.72
CA ASP A 95 8.94 8.42 -3.94
C ASP A 95 7.77 8.83 -4.83
N LYS A 96 6.63 9.20 -4.24
CA LYS A 96 5.48 9.78 -4.94
C LYS A 96 4.59 10.58 -4.01
N THR A 97 3.75 11.42 -4.59
CA THR A 97 2.68 12.16 -3.89
C THR A 97 1.34 11.75 -4.47
N ILE A 98 0.37 11.47 -3.61
CA ILE A 98 -1.01 11.21 -4.03
C ILE A 98 -1.94 12.30 -3.52
N ARG A 99 -3.05 12.51 -4.24
CA ARG A 99 -4.16 13.36 -3.82
C ARG A 99 -5.33 12.49 -3.39
N VAL A 100 -5.79 12.68 -2.17
CA VAL A 100 -6.98 12.01 -1.61
C VAL A 100 -8.13 13.02 -1.60
N SER A 101 -9.27 12.64 -2.20
CA SER A 101 -10.47 13.48 -2.27
C SER A 101 -11.70 12.61 -2.59
N GLY A 102 -12.88 13.08 -2.21
CA GLY A 102 -14.14 12.35 -2.45
C GLY A 102 -14.42 11.29 -1.39
N ASN A 103 -15.39 10.43 -1.68
CA ASN A 103 -15.91 9.46 -0.73
C ASN A 103 -15.54 8.05 -1.17
N ASP A 104 -15.11 7.20 -0.23
CA ASP A 104 -14.85 5.77 -0.39
C ASP A 104 -14.13 5.40 -1.69
N SER A 105 -13.12 6.20 -2.02
CA SER A 105 -12.35 6.03 -3.24
C SER A 105 -11.11 5.17 -3.00
N LEU A 106 -10.72 4.40 -4.02
CA LEU A 106 -9.53 3.57 -3.98
C LEU A 106 -8.30 4.39 -4.38
N TYR A 107 -7.26 4.32 -3.55
CA TYR A 107 -5.97 4.97 -3.79
C TYR A 107 -4.86 3.92 -3.76
N VAL A 108 -4.12 3.80 -4.86
CA VAL A 108 -3.00 2.87 -4.96
C VAL A 108 -1.77 3.50 -4.34
N LEU A 109 -1.25 2.85 -3.30
CA LEU A 109 -0.05 3.27 -2.57
C LEU A 109 1.21 2.63 -3.15
N VAL A 110 1.14 1.36 -3.53
CA VAL A 110 2.26 0.61 -4.14
C VAL A 110 1.76 -0.23 -5.29
N GLU A 111 2.46 -0.15 -6.42
CA GLU A 111 2.34 -1.04 -7.55
C GLU A 111 3.63 -1.84 -7.77
N PRO A 112 3.60 -2.96 -8.51
CA PRO A 112 4.82 -3.72 -8.82
C PRO A 112 5.92 -2.88 -9.46
N SER A 113 5.57 -1.86 -10.23
CA SER A 113 6.50 -0.91 -10.86
C SER A 113 7.25 -0.01 -9.87
N ASP A 114 6.67 0.22 -8.68
CA ASP A 114 7.30 1.03 -7.63
C ASP A 114 8.42 0.26 -6.91
N LEU A 115 8.39 -1.07 -6.96
CA LEU A 115 9.33 -1.92 -6.23
C LEU A 115 10.60 -2.18 -7.02
N LYS A 116 11.73 -1.66 -6.55
CA LYS A 116 13.03 -1.69 -7.25
C LYS A 116 13.68 -3.07 -7.34
N SER A 117 13.23 -4.04 -6.58
CA SER A 117 13.73 -5.42 -6.62
C SER A 117 12.66 -6.43 -6.24
N LEU A 118 11.94 -6.93 -7.24
CA LEU A 118 11.29 -8.22 -7.09
C LEU A 118 12.40 -9.27 -7.18
N ASN A 119 12.71 -9.92 -6.05
CA ASN A 119 13.71 -10.96 -6.03
C ASN A 119 13.26 -12.12 -6.94
N SER A 120 14.15 -12.57 -7.79
CA SER A 120 13.93 -13.56 -8.85
C SER A 120 13.48 -14.97 -8.37
N LYS A 121 13.26 -15.17 -7.07
CA LYS A 121 12.88 -16.47 -6.49
C LYS A 121 11.41 -16.59 -6.10
N GLY A 122 10.54 -15.64 -6.43
CA GLY A 122 9.08 -15.75 -6.22
C GLY A 122 8.63 -15.87 -4.76
N LYS A 123 9.49 -15.53 -3.79
CA LYS A 123 9.08 -15.44 -2.39
C LYS A 123 8.34 -14.13 -2.15
N ALA A 124 7.27 -14.18 -1.38
CA ALA A 124 6.64 -12.99 -0.85
C ALA A 124 7.67 -12.16 -0.10
N PHE A 125 7.85 -10.90 -0.52
CA PHE A 125 8.71 -9.96 0.17
C PHE A 125 7.85 -9.11 1.07
N SER A 126 8.37 -8.78 2.24
CA SER A 126 7.80 -7.76 3.06
C SER A 126 8.29 -6.39 2.57
N HIS A 127 7.35 -5.51 2.40
CA HIS A 127 7.57 -4.11 2.05
C HIS A 127 7.01 -3.21 3.14
N SER A 128 7.52 -1.99 3.22
CA SER A 128 7.02 -0.97 4.12
C SER A 128 6.65 0.29 3.36
N VAL A 129 5.58 0.94 3.80
CA VAL A 129 5.12 2.23 3.29
C VAL A 129 4.98 3.20 4.44
N ILE A 130 5.51 4.40 4.25
CA ILE A 130 5.18 5.56 5.07
C ILE A 130 4.35 6.50 4.20
N MET A 131 3.15 6.83 4.65
CA MET A 131 2.27 7.82 4.03
C MET A 131 2.10 8.99 5.00
N LYS A 132 2.56 10.18 4.66
CA LYS A 132 2.55 11.36 5.50
C LYS A 132 1.68 12.47 4.92
N LYS A 133 0.77 13.01 5.73
CA LYS A 133 -0.07 14.15 5.33
C LYS A 133 0.79 15.40 5.16
N ARG A 134 0.68 16.03 4.00
CA ARG A 134 1.43 17.21 3.61
C ARG A 134 0.64 18.51 3.80
N THR A 135 -0.66 18.45 3.58
CA THR A 135 -1.56 19.60 3.60
C THR A 135 -2.02 19.95 5.00
N GLU A 136 -2.41 21.21 5.19
CA GLU A 136 -2.88 21.78 6.45
C GLU A 136 -4.22 21.18 6.91
N GLY A 137 -4.50 21.28 8.21
CA GLY A 137 -5.73 20.74 8.81
C GLY A 137 -7.00 21.34 8.22
N GLU A 138 -6.98 22.60 7.84
CA GLU A 138 -8.11 23.28 7.22
C GLU A 138 -8.46 22.77 5.81
N GLN A 139 -7.54 22.00 5.16
CA GLN A 139 -7.77 21.38 3.87
C GLN A 139 -8.64 20.12 3.94
N GLY A 140 -9.12 19.76 5.12
CA GLY A 140 -10.08 18.69 5.31
C GLY A 140 -9.56 17.54 6.16
N ARG A 141 -10.52 16.66 6.48
CA ARG A 141 -10.28 15.43 7.25
C ARG A 141 -10.30 14.25 6.31
N THR A 142 -9.26 13.44 6.37
CA THR A 142 -9.21 12.15 5.71
C THR A 142 -9.65 11.06 6.67
N THR A 143 -10.46 10.13 6.17
CA THR A 143 -10.88 8.91 6.86
C THR A 143 -10.47 7.73 6.01
N ILE A 144 -9.61 6.86 6.54
CA ILE A 144 -9.24 5.59 5.93
C ILE A 144 -10.13 4.51 6.52
N SER A 145 -10.78 3.70 5.68
CA SER A 145 -11.62 2.58 6.12
C SER A 145 -10.87 1.25 6.08
N GLN A 146 -10.06 1.02 5.07
CA GLN A 146 -9.35 -0.24 4.91
C GLN A 146 -8.12 -0.11 4.02
N PHE A 147 -7.19 -1.05 4.20
CA PHE A 147 -6.09 -1.31 3.28
C PHE A 147 -6.34 -2.62 2.54
N ILE A 148 -5.87 -2.70 1.30
CA ILE A 148 -6.05 -3.86 0.42
C ILE A 148 -4.69 -4.28 -0.12
N THR A 149 -4.36 -5.55 0.07
CA THR A 149 -3.19 -6.20 -0.52
C THR A 149 -3.60 -7.23 -1.57
N LYS A 150 -2.69 -7.59 -2.47
CA LYS A 150 -2.88 -8.69 -3.43
C LYS A 150 -1.76 -9.70 -3.26
N ALA A 151 -2.16 -10.98 -3.16
CA ALA A 151 -1.25 -12.13 -2.97
C ALA A 151 -0.33 -12.03 -1.74
N GLY A 152 -0.77 -11.35 -0.70
CA GLY A 152 -0.07 -11.19 0.57
C GLY A 152 -0.93 -10.43 1.55
N GLU A 153 -0.49 -10.25 2.77
CA GLU A 153 -1.26 -9.64 3.85
C GLU A 153 -0.52 -8.49 4.52
N ILE A 154 -1.24 -7.69 5.32
CA ILE A 154 -0.64 -6.72 6.23
C ILE A 154 0.07 -7.50 7.34
N ILE A 155 1.33 -7.17 7.54
CA ILE A 155 2.15 -7.69 8.63
C ILE A 155 2.41 -6.59 9.67
N GLN A 156 2.97 -6.96 10.82
CA GLN A 156 3.26 -6.00 11.88
C GLN A 156 4.20 -4.91 11.38
N SER A 157 3.73 -3.67 11.40
CA SER A 157 4.56 -2.51 11.08
C SER A 157 5.53 -2.20 12.21
N GLU A 158 6.64 -1.54 11.87
CA GLU A 158 7.54 -1.00 12.86
C GLU A 158 6.79 -0.09 13.84
N GLY A 159 6.96 -0.33 15.11
CA GLY A 159 6.32 0.44 16.17
C GLY A 159 6.82 1.88 16.26
N LEU A 160 6.24 2.62 17.20
CA LEU A 160 6.70 3.96 17.54
C LEU A 160 8.13 3.91 18.12
N LYS A 161 8.94 4.90 17.81
CA LYS A 161 10.27 5.07 18.43
C LYS A 161 10.10 5.37 19.93
N GLU A 162 11.06 4.94 20.76
CA GLU A 162 11.03 5.18 22.21
C GLU A 162 10.94 6.67 22.55
N ARG A 163 11.63 7.51 21.78
CA ARG A 163 11.57 8.96 21.92
C ARG A 163 10.56 9.54 20.95
N GLN A 164 9.56 10.20 21.51
CA GLN A 164 8.55 10.92 20.78
C GLN A 164 8.54 12.37 21.24
N PHE A 165 8.37 13.28 20.28
CA PHE A 165 8.27 14.71 20.55
C PHE A 165 6.93 15.21 20.00
N GLU A 166 6.20 15.95 20.80
CA GLU A 166 5.05 16.73 20.34
C GLU A 166 5.40 18.20 20.47
N VAL A 167 5.22 18.95 19.40
CA VAL A 167 5.40 20.40 19.38
C VAL A 167 4.00 21.03 19.38
N VAL A 168 3.71 21.76 20.43
CA VAL A 168 2.48 22.53 20.52
C VAL A 168 2.81 23.99 20.30
N GLY A 169 2.25 24.58 19.25
CA GLY A 169 2.54 25.94 18.83
C GLY A 169 1.49 26.49 17.88
N ASP A 170 1.75 27.65 17.35
CA ASP A 170 0.91 28.34 16.36
C ASP A 170 1.36 28.03 14.90
N SER A 171 0.90 28.86 13.97
CA SER A 171 1.24 28.74 12.54
C SER A 171 2.73 28.76 12.25
N TYR A 172 3.54 29.43 13.04
CA TYR A 172 4.99 29.44 12.88
C TYR A 172 5.60 28.08 13.24
N ALA A 173 5.10 27.42 14.31
CA ALA A 173 5.61 26.13 14.75
C ALA A 173 5.33 25.01 13.75
N CYS A 174 4.23 25.09 12.99
CA CYS A 174 3.87 24.10 11.97
C CYS A 174 4.41 24.43 10.56
N GLY A 175 5.07 25.58 10.37
CA GLY A 175 5.56 26.01 9.06
C GLY A 175 4.43 26.41 8.09
N TYR A 176 3.33 26.95 8.60
CA TYR A 176 2.19 27.36 7.78
C TYR A 176 2.59 28.38 6.71
N GLY A 177 2.28 28.08 5.44
CA GLY A 177 2.60 28.93 4.32
C GLY A 177 4.04 28.84 3.80
N ALA A 178 4.82 27.86 4.27
CA ALA A 178 6.18 27.59 3.81
C ALA A 178 6.26 26.74 2.54
#